data_dea27a557a3bbfdb30b39e88bd4cdf67
#
_entry.id   dea27a557a3bbfdb30b39e88bd4cdf67
#
_cell.length_a   1.000
_cell.length_b   1.000
_cell.length_c   1.000
_cell.angle_alpha   90.00
_cell.angle_beta   90.00
_cell.angle_gamma   90.00
#
_symmetry.space_group_name_H-M   'P 1'
#
loop_
_entity.id
_entity.type
_entity.pdbx_description
1 polymer ?
#
loop_
_entity_poly.entity_id
_entity_poly.type
_entity_poly.pdbx_seq_one_letter_code
_entity_poly.pdbx_strand_id
1 'polypeptide(L)'
;MKKVVTFGEIMLRLAPPGFLRFSQANSFDVVYGGGESNVAVSLANYGVPVDFVTRLPNNDIGQCALMEMRKRGVNTQNIIFGGERLGIYFLETGAVSRGSKVVYDRAHSAICDIKPGMIDWNKVFEGAEWFHWTGITPAISQGAADVCLEAIKVASELGITISTDLNYRAKLWNYGGDREAIMTELTSYCDIILGNEEDAEKHFGIHPEGLDVHKHGHDVKAEAFLSVCKQMMEKFPKAKKVITTLRGSISASHNTWAGVLYDGKVMYETRQYQITDIVDRV
;
A
#
# COMPACT_ATOMS: atom_id res chain seq x y z
N MET A 1 -12.37 -6.81 20.46
CA MET A 1 -11.72 -7.04 19.16
C MET A 1 -10.28 -6.61 19.34
N LYS A 2 -9.31 -7.42 18.96
CA LYS A 2 -7.90 -7.06 19.03
C LYS A 2 -7.58 -6.06 17.94
N LYS A 3 -6.56 -5.25 18.12
CA LYS A 3 -6.23 -4.16 17.18
C LYS A 3 -5.39 -4.60 15.98
N VAL A 4 -5.51 -3.86 14.89
CA VAL A 4 -4.62 -3.92 13.73
C VAL A 4 -3.59 -2.79 13.83
N VAL A 5 -2.36 -3.05 13.45
CA VAL A 5 -1.30 -2.04 13.30
C VAL A 5 -0.96 -1.90 11.83
N THR A 6 -0.88 -0.67 11.33
CA THR A 6 -0.39 -0.38 9.98
C THR A 6 0.80 0.56 10.05
N PHE A 7 1.83 0.34 9.20
CA PHE A 7 3.05 1.16 9.17
C PHE A 7 3.38 1.62 7.77
N GLY A 8 3.48 2.92 7.56
CA GLY A 8 3.85 3.49 6.27
C GLY A 8 3.73 4.99 6.19
N GLU A 9 3.72 5.53 4.97
CA GLU A 9 3.67 6.97 4.73
C GLU A 9 2.24 7.48 4.63
N ILE A 10 2.01 8.69 5.17
CA ILE A 10 0.90 9.56 4.82
C ILE A 10 1.45 10.80 4.13
N MET A 11 0.88 11.16 3.00
CA MET A 11 1.28 12.32 2.19
C MET A 11 0.17 13.35 2.10
N LEU A 12 0.56 14.59 1.83
CA LEU A 12 -0.34 15.64 1.40
C LEU A 12 -0.63 15.48 -0.10
N ARG A 13 -1.89 15.24 -0.47
CA ARG A 13 -2.35 15.27 -1.85
C ARG A 13 -2.87 16.65 -2.20
N LEU A 14 -2.37 17.20 -3.30
CA LEU A 14 -2.83 18.44 -3.90
C LEU A 14 -3.43 18.15 -5.28
N ALA A 15 -4.73 18.38 -5.46
CA ALA A 15 -5.43 18.13 -6.70
C ALA A 15 -6.09 19.40 -7.23
N PRO A 16 -5.93 19.76 -8.53
CA PRO A 16 -6.74 20.81 -9.13
C PRO A 16 -8.23 20.52 -8.98
N PRO A 17 -9.08 21.51 -8.77
CA PRO A 17 -10.52 21.32 -8.68
C PRO A 17 -11.11 20.65 -9.93
N GLY A 18 -11.99 19.68 -9.73
CA GLY A 18 -12.67 18.95 -10.79
C GLY A 18 -11.69 18.25 -11.76
N PHE A 19 -11.77 18.59 -13.04
CA PHE A 19 -10.93 17.99 -14.08
C PHE A 19 -9.93 18.98 -14.70
N LEU A 20 -9.59 20.06 -14.01
CA LEU A 20 -8.58 21.01 -14.48
C LEU A 20 -7.20 20.35 -14.58
N ARG A 21 -6.43 20.81 -15.55
CA ARG A 21 -5.00 20.46 -15.63
C ARG A 21 -4.20 21.30 -14.65
N PHE A 22 -3.02 20.84 -14.25
CA PHE A 22 -2.11 21.62 -13.41
C PHE A 22 -1.88 23.04 -13.94
N SER A 23 -1.71 23.18 -15.27
CA SER A 23 -1.51 24.48 -15.92
C SER A 23 -2.73 25.41 -15.96
N GLN A 24 -3.91 24.90 -15.59
CA GLN A 24 -5.17 25.67 -15.57
C GLN A 24 -5.62 26.00 -14.14
N ALA A 25 -4.99 25.40 -13.14
CA ALA A 25 -5.39 25.53 -11.73
C ALA A 25 -4.81 26.78 -11.08
N ASN A 26 -5.64 27.52 -10.36
CA ASN A 26 -5.24 28.62 -9.49
C ASN A 26 -5.37 28.26 -8.00
N SER A 27 -5.87 27.07 -7.70
CA SER A 27 -6.02 26.51 -6.34
C SER A 27 -5.89 24.99 -6.38
N PHE A 28 -5.71 24.38 -5.21
CA PHE A 28 -5.68 22.94 -5.05
C PHE A 28 -6.56 22.53 -3.88
N ASP A 29 -7.30 21.44 -4.07
CA ASP A 29 -7.96 20.71 -3.01
C ASP A 29 -6.93 19.93 -2.21
N VAL A 30 -7.07 19.93 -0.89
CA VAL A 30 -6.13 19.31 0.05
C VAL A 30 -6.75 18.04 0.61
N VAL A 31 -6.05 16.91 0.44
CA VAL A 31 -6.42 15.62 1.02
C VAL A 31 -5.15 14.95 1.57
N TYR A 32 -5.27 14.19 2.64
CA TYR A 32 -4.17 13.38 3.18
C TYR A 32 -4.44 11.91 2.89
N GLY A 33 -3.42 11.18 2.45
CA GLY A 33 -3.55 9.75 2.16
C GLY A 33 -2.22 9.07 1.89
N GLY A 34 -2.26 7.75 1.92
CA GLY A 34 -1.12 6.87 1.66
C GLY A 34 -1.59 5.43 1.74
N GLY A 35 -0.81 4.48 1.29
CA GLY A 35 -1.21 3.07 1.23
C GLY A 35 -1.77 2.59 2.56
N GLU A 36 -0.93 2.58 3.58
CA GLU A 36 -1.23 2.04 4.90
C GLU A 36 -2.14 2.95 5.72
N SER A 37 -2.06 4.27 5.52
CA SER A 37 -2.98 5.22 6.16
C SER A 37 -4.42 5.07 5.64
N ASN A 38 -4.58 4.79 4.35
CA ASN A 38 -5.91 4.51 3.76
C ASN A 38 -6.49 3.19 4.28
N VAL A 39 -5.64 2.15 4.45
CA VAL A 39 -6.05 0.89 5.09
C VAL A 39 -6.51 1.15 6.52
N ALA A 40 -5.75 1.94 7.31
CA ALA A 40 -6.12 2.30 8.68
C ALA A 40 -7.48 3.01 8.73
N VAL A 41 -7.70 4.01 7.86
CA VAL A 41 -8.98 4.74 7.77
C VAL A 41 -10.12 3.80 7.38
N SER A 42 -9.90 2.90 6.43
CA SER A 42 -10.90 1.92 6.03
C SER A 42 -11.29 1.00 7.20
N LEU A 43 -10.31 0.46 7.92
CA LEU A 43 -10.54 -0.40 9.08
C LEU A 43 -11.30 0.35 10.18
N ALA A 44 -10.92 1.59 10.49
CA ALA A 44 -11.63 2.41 11.47
C ALA A 44 -13.11 2.64 11.08
N ASN A 45 -13.39 2.89 9.79
CA ASN A 45 -14.76 3.02 9.28
C ASN A 45 -15.58 1.72 9.40
N TYR A 46 -14.93 0.56 9.38
CA TYR A 46 -15.57 -0.75 9.67
C TYR A 46 -15.64 -1.07 11.17
N GLY A 47 -15.24 -0.15 12.05
CA GLY A 47 -15.27 -0.33 13.49
C GLY A 47 -14.15 -1.26 14.03
N VAL A 48 -13.11 -1.50 13.24
CA VAL A 48 -11.94 -2.28 13.66
C VAL A 48 -10.95 -1.35 14.36
N PRO A 49 -10.55 -1.64 15.61
CA PRO A 49 -9.50 -0.85 16.28
C PRO A 49 -8.21 -0.90 15.49
N VAL A 50 -7.65 0.27 15.17
CA VAL A 50 -6.44 0.35 14.34
C VAL A 50 -5.50 1.43 14.83
N ASP A 51 -4.21 1.09 14.90
CA ASP A 51 -3.11 2.01 15.13
C ASP A 51 -2.39 2.27 13.81
N PHE A 52 -2.21 3.53 13.45
CA PHE A 52 -1.34 3.92 12.34
C PHE A 52 0.00 4.40 12.88
N VAL A 53 1.08 3.83 12.37
CA VAL A 53 2.46 4.13 12.76
C VAL A 53 3.17 4.79 11.59
N THR A 54 3.79 5.92 11.84
CA THR A 54 4.56 6.70 10.85
C THR A 54 5.46 7.70 11.55
N ARG A 55 6.28 8.41 10.77
CA ARG A 55 7.03 9.57 11.24
C ARG A 55 6.55 10.82 10.51
N LEU A 56 6.15 11.85 11.26
CA LEU A 56 5.66 13.13 10.75
C LEU A 56 6.62 14.27 11.09
N PRO A 57 6.72 15.32 10.24
CA PRO A 57 7.48 16.50 10.61
C PRO A 57 6.82 17.23 11.79
N ASN A 58 7.65 17.82 12.64
CA ASN A 58 7.17 18.60 13.79
C ASN A 58 6.83 20.04 13.37
N ASN A 59 5.82 20.18 12.53
CA ASN A 59 5.30 21.46 12.05
C ASN A 59 3.77 21.37 11.83
N ASP A 60 3.15 22.49 11.47
CA ASP A 60 1.70 22.60 11.30
C ASP A 60 1.13 21.63 10.25
N ILE A 61 1.88 21.33 9.19
CA ILE A 61 1.44 20.39 8.14
C ILE A 61 1.45 18.95 8.67
N GLY A 62 2.47 18.56 9.45
CA GLY A 62 2.49 17.28 10.15
C GLY A 62 1.36 17.15 11.16
N GLN A 63 1.02 18.24 11.88
CA GLN A 63 -0.13 18.27 12.78
C GLN A 63 -1.46 18.13 12.02
N CYS A 64 -1.62 18.74 10.86
CA CYS A 64 -2.79 18.54 10.02
C CYS A 64 -2.96 17.07 9.59
N ALA A 65 -1.88 16.41 9.16
CA ALA A 65 -1.91 14.99 8.84
C ALA A 65 -2.32 14.10 10.02
N LEU A 66 -1.78 14.39 11.23
CA LEU A 66 -2.17 13.72 12.47
C LEU A 66 -3.66 13.93 12.78
N MET A 67 -4.14 15.15 12.66
CA MET A 67 -5.54 15.51 12.94
C MET A 67 -6.49 14.80 11.96
N GLU A 68 -6.12 14.68 10.69
CA GLU A 68 -6.94 13.97 9.70
C GLU A 68 -7.09 12.49 10.06
N MET A 69 -6.04 11.82 10.54
CA MET A 69 -6.13 10.44 11.00
C MET A 69 -7.03 10.31 12.23
N ARG A 70 -6.88 11.21 13.22
CA ARG A 70 -7.73 11.25 14.42
C ARG A 70 -9.21 11.50 14.10
N LYS A 71 -9.49 12.42 13.18
CA LYS A 71 -10.84 12.72 12.70
C LYS A 71 -11.53 11.49 12.11
N ARG A 72 -10.75 10.56 11.50
CA ARG A 72 -11.23 9.31 10.93
C ARG A 72 -11.31 8.15 11.94
N GLY A 73 -11.01 8.39 13.21
CA GLY A 73 -11.09 7.38 14.27
C GLY A 73 -9.88 6.46 14.35
N VAL A 74 -8.78 6.78 13.67
CA VAL A 74 -7.53 6.01 13.75
C VAL A 74 -6.75 6.42 15.00
N ASN A 75 -6.23 5.45 15.75
CA ASN A 75 -5.33 5.73 16.86
C ASN A 75 -3.94 6.16 16.36
N THR A 76 -3.44 7.25 16.90
CA THR A 76 -2.21 7.93 16.46
C THR A 76 -1.15 8.06 17.55
N GLN A 77 -1.33 7.36 18.69
CA GLN A 77 -0.42 7.50 19.83
C GLN A 77 1.01 7.01 19.55
N ASN A 78 1.17 6.15 18.54
CA ASN A 78 2.46 5.57 18.13
C ASN A 78 3.09 6.33 16.95
N ILE A 79 2.53 7.46 16.53
CA ILE A 79 3.16 8.35 15.54
C ILE A 79 4.31 9.10 16.21
N ILE A 80 5.50 9.04 15.60
CA ILE A 80 6.67 9.77 16.07
C ILE A 80 6.88 11.05 15.25
N PHE A 81 7.50 12.05 15.86
CA PHE A 81 7.77 13.34 15.23
C PHE A 81 9.25 13.55 14.97
N GLY A 82 9.59 14.21 13.86
CA GLY A 82 10.93 14.58 13.45
C GLY A 82 11.04 14.66 11.92
N GLY A 83 12.21 15.05 11.43
CA GLY A 83 12.38 15.37 10.01
C GLY A 83 11.80 16.75 9.67
N GLU A 84 11.96 17.19 8.43
CA GLU A 84 11.69 18.58 8.05
C GLU A 84 10.34 18.75 7.32
N ARG A 85 9.92 17.74 6.52
CA ARG A 85 8.76 17.88 5.64
C ARG A 85 7.89 16.65 5.57
N LEU A 86 6.62 16.87 5.24
CA LEU A 86 5.70 15.84 4.79
C LEU A 86 5.90 15.56 3.29
N GLY A 87 5.79 14.32 2.86
CA GLY A 87 5.74 14.00 1.44
C GLY A 87 4.50 14.60 0.77
N ILE A 88 4.64 15.07 -0.47
CA ILE A 88 3.55 15.67 -1.25
C ILE A 88 3.40 14.89 -2.56
N TYR A 89 2.18 14.74 -3.03
CA TYR A 89 1.94 14.40 -4.42
C TYR A 89 0.83 15.26 -5.01
N PHE A 90 0.99 15.54 -6.30
CA PHE A 90 0.01 16.28 -7.09
C PHE A 90 -0.76 15.29 -7.96
N LEU A 91 -2.09 15.37 -7.93
CA LEU A 91 -2.96 14.51 -8.73
C LEU A 91 -3.81 15.34 -9.68
N GLU A 92 -3.56 15.21 -10.98
CA GLU A 92 -4.45 15.70 -12.02
C GLU A 92 -5.47 14.61 -12.34
N THR A 93 -6.74 14.85 -12.05
CA THR A 93 -7.81 13.88 -12.25
C THR A 93 -8.06 13.65 -13.75
N GLY A 94 -8.06 12.39 -14.14
CA GLY A 94 -8.38 12.00 -15.52
C GLY A 94 -9.85 12.13 -15.86
N ALA A 95 -10.12 12.29 -17.14
CA ALA A 95 -11.51 12.38 -17.66
C ALA A 95 -11.61 11.64 -18.98
N VAL A 96 -12.55 10.71 -19.09
CA VAL A 96 -12.85 9.91 -20.30
C VAL A 96 -11.59 9.25 -20.88
N SER A 97 -11.05 9.80 -21.97
CA SER A 97 -9.84 9.29 -22.64
C SER A 97 -8.53 9.82 -22.05
N ARG A 98 -8.58 10.89 -21.25
CA ARG A 98 -7.41 11.47 -20.61
C ARG A 98 -7.13 10.75 -19.28
N GLY A 99 -6.04 10.01 -19.19
CA GLY A 99 -5.60 9.37 -17.95
C GLY A 99 -5.27 10.38 -16.85
N SER A 100 -5.33 9.94 -15.59
CA SER A 100 -4.85 10.72 -14.45
C SER A 100 -3.34 10.87 -14.51
N LYS A 101 -2.82 11.99 -13.99
CA LYS A 101 -1.39 12.27 -13.90
C LYS A 101 -1.00 12.50 -12.45
N VAL A 102 0.04 11.81 -12.00
CA VAL A 102 0.60 11.97 -10.66
C VAL A 102 2.04 12.48 -10.74
N VAL A 103 2.33 13.51 -9.95
CA VAL A 103 3.68 14.05 -9.75
C VAL A 103 4.00 13.94 -8.27
N TYR A 104 5.10 13.26 -7.94
CA TYR A 104 5.56 13.09 -6.56
C TYR A 104 6.63 14.12 -6.20
N ASP A 105 6.48 14.70 -5.02
CA ASP A 105 7.49 15.49 -4.30
C ASP A 105 7.59 14.92 -2.87
N ARG A 106 8.25 13.76 -2.73
CA ARG A 106 8.30 13.01 -1.47
C ARG A 106 9.72 12.67 -0.99
N ALA A 107 10.75 13.03 -1.76
CA ALA A 107 12.12 12.82 -1.32
C ALA A 107 12.39 13.57 0.00
N HIS A 108 13.19 12.97 0.88
CA HIS A 108 13.55 13.55 2.18
C HIS A 108 12.33 13.92 3.05
N SER A 109 11.21 13.21 2.88
CA SER A 109 10.09 13.34 3.81
C SER A 109 10.47 12.74 5.17
N ALA A 110 9.75 13.14 6.23
CA ALA A 110 10.04 12.69 7.59
C ALA A 110 10.14 11.17 7.72
N ILE A 111 9.29 10.43 7.01
CA ILE A 111 9.32 8.95 7.00
C ILE A 111 10.52 8.40 6.21
N CYS A 112 11.01 9.09 5.18
CA CYS A 112 12.22 8.66 4.46
C CYS A 112 13.47 8.70 5.35
N ASP A 113 13.49 9.58 6.35
CA ASP A 113 14.61 9.75 7.29
C ASP A 113 14.45 8.90 8.56
N ILE A 114 13.50 7.98 8.62
CA ILE A 114 13.32 7.07 9.75
C ILE A 114 14.48 6.07 9.82
N LYS A 115 14.82 5.65 11.03
CA LYS A 115 15.91 4.68 11.26
C LYS A 115 15.49 3.62 12.29
N PRO A 116 16.05 2.41 12.24
CA PRO A 116 15.86 1.40 13.25
C PRO A 116 16.11 1.93 14.68
N GLY A 117 15.34 1.45 15.63
CA GLY A 117 15.38 1.87 17.03
C GLY A 117 14.63 3.17 17.35
N MET A 118 14.04 3.86 16.34
CA MET A 118 13.21 5.06 16.58
C MET A 118 11.80 4.71 17.09
N ILE A 119 11.34 3.48 16.88
CA ILE A 119 10.01 3.00 17.28
C ILE A 119 10.20 1.81 18.22
N ASP A 120 9.53 1.84 19.35
CA ASP A 120 9.42 0.69 20.27
C ASP A 120 8.30 -0.24 19.78
N TRP A 121 8.68 -1.19 18.92
CA TRP A 121 7.75 -2.13 18.33
C TRP A 121 7.09 -3.07 19.34
N ASN A 122 7.75 -3.41 20.44
CA ASN A 122 7.12 -4.21 21.49
C ASN A 122 5.92 -3.48 22.09
N LYS A 123 6.08 -2.18 22.39
CA LYS A 123 5.00 -1.33 22.88
C LYS A 123 3.91 -1.11 21.83
N VAL A 124 4.29 -0.88 20.56
CA VAL A 124 3.34 -0.70 19.45
C VAL A 124 2.45 -1.92 19.31
N PHE A 125 3.01 -3.11 19.42
CA PHE A 125 2.29 -4.37 19.22
C PHE A 125 1.55 -4.88 20.47
N GLU A 126 1.60 -4.20 21.60
CA GLU A 126 0.78 -4.57 22.76
C GLU A 126 -0.71 -4.65 22.39
N GLY A 127 -1.30 -5.85 22.55
CA GLY A 127 -2.70 -6.12 22.22
C GLY A 127 -3.02 -6.18 20.70
N ALA A 128 -2.02 -6.15 19.85
CA ALA A 128 -2.22 -6.33 18.40
C ALA A 128 -2.36 -7.81 18.04
N GLU A 129 -3.16 -8.08 16.99
CA GLU A 129 -3.25 -9.42 16.38
C GLU A 129 -2.90 -9.42 14.90
N TRP A 130 -2.74 -8.24 14.31
CA TRP A 130 -2.46 -8.08 12.89
C TRP A 130 -1.53 -6.90 12.63
N PHE A 131 -0.55 -7.11 11.77
CA PHE A 131 0.34 -6.07 11.25
C PHE A 131 0.24 -6.02 9.73
N HIS A 132 0.03 -4.83 9.19
CA HIS A 132 -0.05 -4.60 7.74
C HIS A 132 0.94 -3.53 7.28
N TRP A 133 1.64 -3.84 6.19
CA TRP A 133 2.56 -2.94 5.50
C TRP A 133 2.41 -3.08 3.99
N THR A 134 2.97 -2.16 3.20
CA THR A 134 2.98 -2.26 1.75
C THR A 134 4.39 -2.14 1.17
N GLY A 135 4.61 -2.65 -0.03
CA GLY A 135 5.88 -2.55 -0.74
C GLY A 135 6.30 -1.11 -1.10
N ILE A 136 5.44 -0.11 -0.85
CA ILE A 136 5.80 1.31 -0.96
C ILE A 136 6.76 1.69 0.17
N THR A 137 6.50 1.25 1.39
CA THR A 137 7.28 1.66 2.57
C THR A 137 8.77 1.31 2.44
N PRO A 138 9.20 0.08 2.11
CA PRO A 138 10.61 -0.21 1.89
C PRO A 138 11.18 0.44 0.61
N ALA A 139 10.33 0.86 -0.32
CA ALA A 139 10.76 1.44 -1.59
C ALA A 139 11.16 2.92 -1.51
N ILE A 140 10.86 3.63 -0.41
CA ILE A 140 11.10 5.07 -0.29
C ILE A 140 12.50 5.41 0.21
N SER A 141 13.10 4.58 1.07
CA SER A 141 14.48 4.74 1.55
C SER A 141 14.99 3.46 2.20
N GLN A 142 16.33 3.33 2.33
CA GLN A 142 16.94 2.22 3.07
C GLN A 142 16.49 2.21 4.54
N GLY A 143 16.44 3.38 5.19
CA GLY A 143 15.98 3.46 6.59
C GLY A 143 14.56 2.96 6.77
N ALA A 144 13.64 3.29 5.85
CA ALA A 144 12.27 2.80 5.90
C ALA A 144 12.19 1.28 5.65
N ALA A 145 13.02 0.73 4.77
CA ALA A 145 13.14 -0.71 4.56
C ALA A 145 13.62 -1.43 5.83
N ASP A 146 14.67 -0.90 6.47
CA ASP A 146 15.25 -1.47 7.68
C ASP A 146 14.26 -1.43 8.86
N VAL A 147 13.53 -0.32 9.04
CA VAL A 147 12.47 -0.19 10.07
C VAL A 147 11.28 -1.11 9.79
N CYS A 148 10.92 -1.29 8.51
CA CYS A 148 9.89 -2.25 8.13
C CYS A 148 10.30 -3.68 8.52
N LEU A 149 11.55 -4.06 8.27
CA LEU A 149 12.10 -5.35 8.65
C LEU A 149 12.14 -5.52 10.18
N GLU A 150 12.55 -4.48 10.92
CA GLU A 150 12.52 -4.47 12.39
C GLU A 150 11.09 -4.76 12.90
N ALA A 151 10.08 -4.04 12.39
CA ALA A 151 8.68 -4.25 12.75
C ALA A 151 8.21 -5.68 12.46
N ILE A 152 8.51 -6.18 11.27
CA ILE A 152 8.13 -7.52 10.80
C ILE A 152 8.73 -8.61 11.70
N LYS A 153 10.02 -8.50 12.07
CA LYS A 153 10.69 -9.45 12.95
C LYS A 153 10.01 -9.51 14.32
N VAL A 154 9.79 -8.36 14.95
CA VAL A 154 9.09 -8.29 16.24
C VAL A 154 7.65 -8.83 16.14
N ALA A 155 6.90 -8.46 15.11
CA ALA A 155 5.55 -9.01 14.89
C ALA A 155 5.55 -10.53 14.73
N SER A 156 6.56 -11.08 14.01
CA SER A 156 6.72 -12.52 13.82
C SER A 156 7.06 -13.25 15.12
N GLU A 157 7.95 -12.69 15.94
CA GLU A 157 8.32 -13.24 17.26
C GLU A 157 7.13 -13.25 18.23
N LEU A 158 6.27 -12.24 18.15
CA LEU A 158 5.05 -12.15 18.96
C LEU A 158 3.87 -12.99 18.41
N GLY A 159 4.05 -13.68 17.28
CA GLY A 159 3.01 -14.51 16.66
C GLY A 159 1.86 -13.71 16.06
N ILE A 160 2.07 -12.43 15.74
CA ILE A 160 1.09 -11.55 15.10
C ILE A 160 0.96 -11.94 13.62
N THR A 161 -0.28 -11.95 13.10
CA THR A 161 -0.53 -12.17 11.67
C THR A 161 0.04 -11.01 10.86
N ILE A 162 0.88 -11.31 9.87
CA ILE A 162 1.52 -10.30 9.03
C ILE A 162 0.94 -10.35 7.62
N SER A 163 0.51 -9.20 7.12
CA SER A 163 0.05 -9.05 5.73
C SER A 163 0.79 -7.95 4.99
N THR A 164 0.94 -8.12 3.69
CA THR A 164 1.50 -7.10 2.80
C THR A 164 0.66 -6.92 1.56
N ASP A 165 0.60 -5.68 1.04
CA ASP A 165 0.30 -5.40 -0.36
C ASP A 165 1.63 -5.14 -1.07
N LEU A 166 1.98 -5.96 -2.06
CA LEU A 166 3.25 -5.87 -2.80
C LEU A 166 3.43 -4.52 -3.49
N ASN A 167 2.39 -3.94 -3.98
CA ASN A 167 2.22 -2.55 -4.40
C ASN A 167 3.44 -1.95 -5.14
N TYR A 168 3.89 -2.61 -6.18
CA TYR A 168 5.04 -2.18 -6.97
C TYR A 168 4.85 -0.77 -7.53
N ARG A 169 5.90 0.04 -7.45
CA ARG A 169 5.95 1.40 -8.01
C ARG A 169 7.27 1.63 -8.75
N ALA A 170 7.20 1.68 -10.07
CA ALA A 170 8.37 1.84 -10.96
C ALA A 170 9.21 3.09 -10.67
N LYS A 171 8.62 4.13 -10.08
CA LYS A 171 9.28 5.41 -9.78
C LYS A 171 9.95 5.47 -8.39
N LEU A 172 9.88 4.40 -7.62
CA LEU A 172 10.55 4.27 -6.31
C LEU A 172 11.83 3.42 -6.45
N TRP A 173 12.47 3.07 -5.35
CA TRP A 173 13.74 2.33 -5.29
C TRP A 173 14.95 3.12 -5.82
N ASN A 174 14.90 4.46 -5.78
CA ASN A 174 15.96 5.32 -6.31
C ASN A 174 17.14 5.53 -5.36
N TYR A 175 17.11 4.92 -4.17
CA TYR A 175 18.18 5.03 -3.15
C TYR A 175 19.28 3.96 -3.31
N GLY A 176 19.18 3.09 -4.30
CA GLY A 176 20.19 2.08 -4.61
C GLY A 176 20.02 0.73 -3.89
N GLY A 177 18.91 0.54 -3.17
CA GLY A 177 18.60 -0.74 -2.52
C GLY A 177 18.28 -1.84 -3.55
N ASP A 178 18.70 -3.08 -3.24
CA ASP A 178 18.32 -4.25 -4.01
C ASP A 178 16.86 -4.60 -3.72
N ARG A 179 15.98 -4.15 -4.61
CA ARG A 179 14.52 -4.35 -4.49
C ARG A 179 14.14 -5.82 -4.33
N GLU A 180 14.72 -6.71 -5.13
CA GLU A 180 14.34 -8.12 -5.11
C GLU A 180 14.77 -8.78 -3.80
N ALA A 181 16.00 -8.53 -3.36
CA ALA A 181 16.49 -9.06 -2.09
C ALA A 181 15.67 -8.54 -0.90
N ILE A 182 15.44 -7.21 -0.83
CA ILE A 182 14.68 -6.59 0.25
C ILE A 182 13.25 -7.11 0.28
N MET A 183 12.54 -7.09 -0.86
CA MET A 183 11.15 -7.56 -0.90
C MET A 183 11.02 -9.06 -0.64
N THR A 184 12.00 -9.86 -1.07
CA THR A 184 12.02 -11.30 -0.76
C THR A 184 12.18 -11.53 0.73
N GLU A 185 13.10 -10.84 1.40
CA GLU A 185 13.29 -10.95 2.85
C GLU A 185 12.01 -10.53 3.59
N LEU A 186 11.48 -9.34 3.34
CA LEU A 186 10.28 -8.82 4.02
C LEU A 186 9.05 -9.72 3.81
N THR A 187 8.84 -10.18 2.58
CA THR A 187 7.67 -11.01 2.23
C THR A 187 7.76 -12.42 2.83
N SER A 188 8.98 -12.93 3.09
CA SER A 188 9.18 -14.27 3.69
C SER A 188 8.55 -14.42 5.09
N TYR A 189 8.29 -13.31 5.77
CA TYR A 189 7.61 -13.28 7.08
C TYR A 189 6.09 -13.15 7.00
N CYS A 190 5.51 -12.97 5.81
CA CYS A 190 4.09 -12.68 5.67
C CYS A 190 3.23 -13.95 5.70
N ASP A 191 2.12 -13.88 6.43
CA ASP A 191 1.07 -14.90 6.42
C ASP A 191 0.08 -14.68 5.27
N ILE A 192 -0.08 -13.43 4.82
CA ILE A 192 -1.01 -13.06 3.75
C ILE A 192 -0.30 -12.09 2.80
N ILE A 193 -0.29 -12.43 1.51
CA ILE A 193 0.32 -11.63 0.46
C ILE A 193 -0.78 -11.15 -0.48
N LEU A 194 -0.89 -9.84 -0.64
CA LEU A 194 -1.79 -9.18 -1.57
C LEU A 194 -0.97 -8.51 -2.68
N GLY A 195 -1.47 -8.50 -3.89
CA GLY A 195 -0.90 -7.75 -5.01
C GLY A 195 -1.82 -7.73 -6.21
N ASN A 196 -1.42 -7.07 -7.26
CA ASN A 196 -2.03 -7.20 -8.57
C ASN A 196 -1.23 -8.21 -9.43
N GLU A 197 -1.65 -8.41 -10.67
CA GLU A 197 -1.02 -9.34 -11.60
C GLU A 197 0.43 -8.99 -11.94
N GLU A 198 0.81 -7.70 -11.92
CA GLU A 198 2.15 -7.24 -12.25
C GLU A 198 3.11 -7.29 -11.05
N ASP A 199 2.60 -7.20 -9.83
CA ASP A 199 3.42 -7.07 -8.62
C ASP A 199 4.32 -8.30 -8.40
N ALA A 200 3.79 -9.51 -8.59
CA ALA A 200 4.55 -10.75 -8.44
C ALA A 200 5.65 -10.86 -9.50
N GLU A 201 5.37 -10.46 -10.73
CA GLU A 201 6.36 -10.40 -11.80
C GLU A 201 7.47 -9.40 -11.50
N LYS A 202 7.10 -8.17 -11.15
CA LYS A 202 8.05 -7.07 -10.97
C LYS A 202 8.95 -7.25 -9.76
N HIS A 203 8.44 -7.84 -8.66
CA HIS A 203 9.24 -8.09 -7.46
C HIS A 203 10.03 -9.39 -7.53
N PHE A 204 9.44 -10.46 -8.07
CA PHE A 204 9.97 -11.83 -7.90
C PHE A 204 10.16 -12.60 -9.20
N GLY A 205 9.86 -12.03 -10.35
CA GLY A 205 9.95 -12.71 -11.64
C GLY A 205 8.93 -13.85 -11.83
N ILE A 206 7.84 -13.85 -11.06
CA ILE A 206 6.80 -14.87 -11.11
C ILE A 206 5.76 -14.50 -12.16
N HIS A 207 5.56 -15.38 -13.14
CA HIS A 207 4.66 -15.17 -14.27
C HIS A 207 3.53 -16.20 -14.29
N PRO A 208 2.35 -15.84 -14.83
CA PRO A 208 1.31 -16.81 -15.11
C PRO A 208 1.81 -17.85 -16.13
N GLU A 209 1.67 -19.12 -15.83
CA GLU A 209 1.99 -20.18 -16.77
C GLU A 209 0.92 -20.27 -17.86
N GLY A 210 1.34 -20.31 -19.12
CA GLY A 210 0.46 -20.55 -20.28
C GLY A 210 -0.34 -19.34 -20.77
N LEU A 211 -0.15 -18.14 -20.21
CA LEU A 211 -0.88 -16.93 -20.60
C LEU A 211 0.07 -15.76 -20.87
N ASP A 212 -0.06 -15.18 -22.04
CA ASP A 212 0.50 -13.86 -22.34
C ASP A 212 -0.51 -12.81 -21.86
N VAL A 213 -0.39 -12.39 -20.59
CA VAL A 213 -1.30 -11.44 -19.93
C VAL A 213 -1.40 -10.12 -20.70
N HIS A 214 -0.36 -9.75 -21.42
CA HIS A 214 -0.32 -8.55 -22.24
C HIS A 214 -1.18 -8.63 -23.52
N LYS A 215 -1.57 -9.85 -23.94
CA LYS A 215 -2.38 -10.07 -25.14
C LYS A 215 -3.87 -10.28 -24.90
N HIS A 216 -4.26 -10.58 -23.66
CA HIS A 216 -5.62 -11.04 -23.35
C HIS A 216 -6.38 -10.01 -22.51
N GLY A 217 -6.52 -8.80 -22.94
CA GLY A 217 -7.38 -7.78 -22.29
C GLY A 217 -8.37 -8.30 -21.23
N HIS A 218 -9.20 -7.51 -20.71
CA HIS A 218 -10.14 -7.60 -19.59
C HIS A 218 -10.84 -8.94 -19.20
N ASP A 219 -10.65 -10.04 -19.96
CA ASP A 219 -11.30 -11.35 -19.75
C ASP A 219 -10.35 -12.46 -19.25
N VAL A 220 -9.27 -12.10 -18.55
CA VAL A 220 -8.38 -13.10 -17.94
C VAL A 220 -9.15 -13.79 -16.81
N LYS A 221 -9.45 -15.09 -16.99
CA LYS A 221 -10.16 -15.86 -15.97
C LYS A 221 -9.32 -16.00 -14.71
N ALA A 222 -9.95 -15.98 -13.55
CA ALA A 222 -9.30 -16.13 -12.23
C ALA A 222 -8.36 -17.36 -12.15
N GLU A 223 -8.69 -18.43 -12.86
CA GLU A 223 -7.88 -19.65 -13.00
C GLU A 223 -6.46 -19.38 -13.53
N ALA A 224 -6.27 -18.34 -14.34
CA ALA A 224 -4.97 -17.94 -14.85
C ALA A 224 -4.01 -17.50 -13.74
N PHE A 225 -4.53 -16.97 -12.67
CA PHE A 225 -3.74 -16.53 -11.52
C PHE A 225 -3.47 -17.61 -10.49
N LEU A 226 -4.09 -18.79 -10.63
CA LEU A 226 -3.82 -19.91 -9.73
C LEU A 226 -2.35 -20.34 -9.78
N SER A 227 -1.72 -20.33 -10.97
CA SER A 227 -0.30 -20.66 -11.10
C SER A 227 0.58 -19.63 -10.38
N VAL A 228 0.26 -18.34 -10.49
CA VAL A 228 0.98 -17.26 -9.78
C VAL A 228 0.84 -17.45 -8.25
N CYS A 229 -0.39 -17.69 -7.76
CA CYS A 229 -0.62 -17.93 -6.34
C CYS A 229 0.16 -19.14 -5.81
N LYS A 230 0.23 -20.24 -6.58
CA LYS A 230 1.00 -21.43 -6.20
C LYS A 230 2.50 -21.15 -6.16
N GLN A 231 3.06 -20.53 -7.20
CA GLN A 231 4.47 -20.12 -7.24
C GLN A 231 4.82 -19.17 -6.08
N MET A 232 3.92 -18.23 -5.73
CA MET A 232 4.08 -17.36 -4.57
C MET A 232 4.15 -18.14 -3.25
N MET A 233 3.28 -19.14 -3.06
CA MET A 233 3.32 -19.97 -1.85
C MET A 233 4.53 -20.91 -1.80
N GLU A 234 5.01 -21.38 -2.95
CA GLU A 234 6.26 -22.15 -3.03
C GLU A 234 7.47 -21.30 -2.67
N LYS A 235 7.53 -20.06 -3.16
CA LYS A 235 8.60 -19.10 -2.81
C LYS A 235 8.53 -18.64 -1.37
N PHE A 236 7.32 -18.48 -0.82
CA PHE A 236 7.05 -17.97 0.53
C PHE A 236 6.22 -18.96 1.35
N PRO A 237 6.87 -20.01 1.92
CA PRO A 237 6.16 -21.12 2.59
C PRO A 237 5.36 -20.72 3.84
N LYS A 238 5.64 -19.56 4.44
CA LYS A 238 4.87 -19.02 5.57
C LYS A 238 3.51 -18.48 5.12
N ALA A 239 3.35 -18.13 3.85
CA ALA A 239 2.11 -17.57 3.33
C ALA A 239 0.97 -18.60 3.38
N LYS A 240 -0.10 -18.24 4.06
CA LYS A 240 -1.34 -19.02 4.19
C LYS A 240 -2.39 -18.62 3.16
N LYS A 241 -2.28 -17.40 2.64
CA LYS A 241 -3.19 -16.85 1.65
C LYS A 241 -2.44 -15.93 0.67
N VAL A 242 -2.73 -16.09 -0.60
CA VAL A 242 -2.31 -15.15 -1.65
C VAL A 242 -3.56 -14.57 -2.28
N ILE A 243 -3.60 -13.25 -2.41
CA ILE A 243 -4.74 -12.50 -2.93
C ILE A 243 -4.26 -11.71 -4.14
N THR A 244 -4.96 -11.82 -5.26
CA THR A 244 -4.69 -11.04 -6.45
C THR A 244 -5.89 -10.17 -6.80
N THR A 245 -5.68 -8.87 -6.92
CA THR A 245 -6.69 -7.94 -7.40
C THR A 245 -6.65 -7.87 -8.93
N LEU A 246 -7.84 -7.91 -9.54
CA LEU A 246 -8.03 -7.94 -10.99
C LEU A 246 -8.73 -6.65 -11.41
N ARG A 247 -7.98 -5.75 -12.04
CA ARG A 247 -8.49 -4.47 -12.49
C ARG A 247 -8.54 -4.39 -14.01
N GLY A 248 -9.74 -4.18 -14.56
CA GLY A 248 -9.90 -3.77 -15.95
C GLY A 248 -10.05 -2.25 -16.07
N SER A 249 -9.31 -1.62 -16.98
CA SER A 249 -9.41 -0.19 -17.23
C SER A 249 -10.05 0.06 -18.59
N ILE A 250 -11.33 0.42 -18.61
CA ILE A 250 -12.09 0.71 -19.84
C ILE A 250 -11.87 2.17 -20.26
N SER A 251 -11.94 3.08 -19.28
CA SER A 251 -11.65 4.50 -19.48
C SER A 251 -11.17 5.13 -18.18
N ALA A 252 -10.81 6.40 -18.21
CA ALA A 252 -10.49 7.15 -16.99
C ALA A 252 -11.68 7.24 -16.01
N SER A 253 -12.89 6.99 -16.42
CA SER A 253 -14.10 7.08 -15.59
C SER A 253 -14.84 5.76 -15.43
N HIS A 254 -14.32 4.67 -16.03
CA HIS A 254 -14.95 3.35 -15.98
C HIS A 254 -13.89 2.25 -15.85
N ASN A 255 -13.89 1.56 -14.73
CA ASN A 255 -13.06 0.40 -14.47
C ASN A 255 -13.91 -0.81 -14.10
N THR A 256 -13.38 -2.02 -14.31
CA THR A 256 -13.89 -3.22 -13.67
C THR A 256 -12.98 -3.58 -12.48
N TRP A 257 -13.53 -4.29 -11.50
CA TRP A 257 -12.78 -4.73 -10.33
C TRP A 257 -13.26 -6.10 -9.87
N ALA A 258 -12.34 -7.00 -9.67
CA ALA A 258 -12.56 -8.31 -9.07
C ALA A 258 -11.34 -8.68 -8.23
N GLY A 259 -11.40 -9.80 -7.55
CA GLY A 259 -10.25 -10.36 -6.82
C GLY A 259 -10.37 -11.86 -6.67
N VAL A 260 -9.23 -12.51 -6.56
CA VAL A 260 -9.11 -13.93 -6.24
C VAL A 260 -8.30 -14.10 -4.97
N LEU A 261 -8.64 -15.11 -4.18
CA LEU A 261 -7.91 -15.53 -2.99
C LEU A 261 -7.62 -17.03 -3.10
N TYR A 262 -6.36 -17.40 -2.94
CA TYR A 262 -5.94 -18.80 -2.83
C TYR A 262 -5.45 -19.09 -1.41
N ASP A 263 -5.97 -20.13 -0.76
CA ASP A 263 -5.64 -20.52 0.62
C ASP A 263 -4.68 -21.73 0.70
N GLY A 264 -4.05 -22.07 -0.41
CA GLY A 264 -3.20 -23.25 -0.55
C GLY A 264 -3.96 -24.51 -0.98
N LYS A 265 -5.28 -24.48 -1.03
CA LYS A 265 -6.15 -25.60 -1.40
C LYS A 265 -7.24 -25.19 -2.38
N VAL A 266 -7.95 -24.13 -2.08
CA VAL A 266 -9.12 -23.66 -2.82
C VAL A 266 -8.87 -22.23 -3.32
N MET A 267 -9.27 -21.95 -4.55
CA MET A 267 -9.37 -20.62 -5.11
C MET A 267 -10.79 -20.08 -4.89
N TYR A 268 -10.88 -18.91 -4.28
CA TYR A 268 -12.10 -18.16 -4.10
C TYR A 268 -12.08 -16.95 -5.02
N GLU A 269 -13.20 -16.63 -5.63
CA GLU A 269 -13.34 -15.51 -6.56
C GLU A 269 -14.47 -14.59 -6.13
N THR A 270 -14.26 -13.28 -6.24
CA THR A 270 -15.34 -12.32 -6.07
C THR A 270 -16.14 -12.18 -7.36
N ARG A 271 -17.39 -11.70 -7.26
CA ARG A 271 -18.06 -11.16 -8.45
C ARG A 271 -17.27 -10.00 -9.03
N GLN A 272 -17.37 -9.77 -10.33
CA GLN A 272 -16.83 -8.58 -10.97
C GLN A 272 -17.74 -7.38 -10.72
N TYR A 273 -17.16 -6.29 -10.29
CA TYR A 273 -17.82 -5.00 -10.08
C TYR A 273 -17.55 -4.07 -11.25
N GLN A 274 -18.55 -3.29 -11.65
CA GLN A 274 -18.40 -2.16 -12.55
C GLN A 274 -18.27 -0.89 -11.70
N ILE A 275 -17.15 -0.18 -11.84
CA ILE A 275 -16.89 1.08 -11.14
C ILE A 275 -17.02 2.18 -12.17
N THR A 276 -18.18 2.81 -12.19
CA THR A 276 -18.55 3.93 -13.09
C THR A 276 -18.64 5.22 -12.29
N ASP A 277 -18.60 6.36 -12.97
CA ASP A 277 -18.73 7.68 -12.35
C ASP A 277 -17.74 7.92 -11.20
N ILE A 278 -16.47 7.57 -11.46
CA ILE A 278 -15.41 7.64 -10.46
C ILE A 278 -15.21 9.08 -10.01
N VAL A 279 -15.49 9.35 -8.73
CA VAL A 279 -15.38 10.68 -8.12
C VAL A 279 -14.02 10.94 -7.48
N ASP A 280 -13.32 9.90 -7.08
CA ASP A 280 -11.96 9.99 -6.50
C ASP A 280 -11.12 8.77 -6.90
N ARG A 281 -9.80 8.96 -6.95
CA ARG A 281 -8.80 7.96 -7.34
C ARG A 281 -7.60 7.97 -6.41
N VAL A 282 -7.87 7.88 -5.15
CA VAL A 282 -6.81 7.82 -4.13
C VAL A 282 -6.02 6.54 -4.26
#